data_7edfff15364a5a7a412449de385bd990
#
_entry.id   7edfff15364a5a7a412449de385bd990
#
_cell.length_a   1.000
_cell.length_b   1.000
_cell.length_c   1.000
_cell.angle_alpha   90.00
_cell.angle_beta   90.00
_cell.angle_gamma   90.00
#
_symmetry.space_group_name_H-M   'P 1'
#
loop_
_entity.id
_entity.type
_entity.pdbx_description
1 polymer ?
#
loop_
_entity_poly.entity_id
_entity_poly.type
_entity_poly.pdbx_seq_one_letter_code
_entity_poly.pdbx_strand_id
1 'polypeptide(L)'
;MINEEKAIVDLLQSAEGPKVIAVVGLSDKPDRPSYRVAAFMQKMGYRIVPVTPKGETILGEPVFRSLAEIPFPVDVVDVFRAPEHVPAVLADVKQMQHRPTYLWLQEGVVHDEAAAEAEAYGLKVVMDRCLWKEHDRVHGRAHH
;
A
#
# COMPACT_ATOMS: atom_id res chain seq x y z
N MET A 1 8.33 -14.26 5.11
CA MET A 1 7.75 -15.05 4.00
C MET A 1 6.77 -14.17 3.24
N ILE A 2 6.89 -14.12 1.93
CA ILE A 2 6.01 -13.32 1.09
C ILE A 2 4.61 -13.91 1.11
N ASN A 3 3.59 -13.04 1.17
CA ASN A 3 2.16 -13.43 1.20
C ASN A 3 1.79 -14.34 2.38
N GLU A 4 2.43 -14.16 3.51
CA GLU A 4 2.08 -14.93 4.70
C GLU A 4 0.65 -14.61 5.14
N GLU A 5 -0.19 -15.63 5.26
CA GLU A 5 -1.60 -15.44 5.58
C GLU A 5 -1.82 -14.73 6.92
N LYS A 6 -1.07 -15.11 7.93
CA LYS A 6 -1.18 -14.46 9.24
C LYS A 6 -0.89 -12.96 9.15
N ALA A 7 0.11 -12.56 8.37
CA ALA A 7 0.45 -11.15 8.20
C ALA A 7 -0.67 -10.38 7.50
N ILE A 8 -1.31 -10.99 6.51
CA ILE A 8 -2.44 -10.38 5.79
C ILE A 8 -3.64 -10.22 6.73
N VAL A 9 -3.96 -11.26 7.49
CA VAL A 9 -5.08 -11.22 8.43
C VAL A 9 -4.80 -10.20 9.55
N ASP A 10 -3.59 -10.19 10.10
CA ASP A 10 -3.22 -9.24 11.16
C ASP A 10 -3.39 -7.79 10.70
N LEU A 11 -3.09 -7.50 9.44
CA LEU A 11 -3.28 -6.16 8.89
C LEU A 11 -4.75 -5.82 8.70
N LEU A 12 -5.50 -6.71 8.04
CA LEU A 12 -6.85 -6.41 7.54
C LEU A 12 -7.95 -6.68 8.54
N GLN A 13 -7.66 -7.39 9.64
CA GLN A 13 -8.58 -7.63 10.75
C GLN A 13 -7.97 -7.18 12.07
N SER A 14 -7.18 -6.11 12.05
CA SER A 14 -6.49 -5.63 13.25
C SER A 14 -7.45 -5.27 14.37
N ALA A 15 -7.19 -5.77 15.57
CA ALA A 15 -7.94 -5.42 16.78
C ALA A 15 -7.74 -3.95 17.17
N GLU A 16 -6.68 -3.33 16.71
CA GLU A 16 -6.39 -1.91 16.95
C GLU A 16 -7.14 -0.99 15.99
N GLY A 17 -7.88 -1.56 15.04
CA GLY A 17 -8.62 -0.80 14.04
C GLY A 17 -7.83 -0.58 12.75
N PRO A 18 -8.42 0.17 11.78
CA PRO A 18 -7.79 0.40 10.48
C PRO A 18 -6.47 1.15 10.58
N LYS A 19 -5.57 0.86 9.65
CA LYS A 19 -4.21 1.36 9.61
C LYS A 19 -4.05 2.49 8.59
N VAL A 20 -2.84 3.04 8.52
CA VAL A 20 -2.47 4.11 7.58
C VAL A 20 -1.81 3.49 6.36
N ILE A 21 -2.33 3.80 5.18
CA ILE A 21 -1.86 3.25 3.91
C ILE A 21 -1.35 4.38 3.02
N ALA A 22 -0.06 4.37 2.70
CA ALA A 22 0.52 5.26 1.69
C ALA A 22 0.37 4.57 0.34
N VAL A 23 -0.31 5.20 -0.60
CA VAL A 23 -0.58 4.64 -1.92
C VAL A 23 0.31 5.32 -2.95
N VAL A 24 1.32 4.58 -3.41
CA VAL A 24 2.28 5.06 -4.42
C VAL A 24 1.70 4.86 -5.80
N GLY A 25 1.60 5.94 -6.57
CA GLY A 25 1.00 5.89 -7.89
C GLY A 25 -0.52 6.05 -7.88
N LEU A 26 -1.07 6.62 -6.82
CA LEU A 26 -2.52 6.86 -6.73
C LEU A 26 -2.95 7.87 -7.78
N SER A 27 -3.94 7.48 -8.59
CA SER A 27 -4.53 8.35 -9.61
C SER A 27 -5.62 9.24 -9.00
N ASP A 28 -5.79 10.43 -9.55
CA ASP A 28 -6.92 11.30 -9.20
C ASP A 28 -8.19 11.01 -10.00
N LYS A 29 -8.12 10.06 -10.94
CA LYS A 29 -9.24 9.70 -11.81
C LYS A 29 -10.05 8.56 -11.21
N PRO A 30 -11.37 8.78 -10.94
CA PRO A 30 -12.19 7.76 -10.22
C PRO A 30 -12.33 6.41 -10.93
N ASP A 31 -12.09 6.34 -12.23
CA ASP A 31 -12.20 5.10 -12.99
C ASP A 31 -10.92 4.24 -12.94
N ARG A 32 -9.83 4.75 -12.38
CA ARG A 32 -8.57 4.03 -12.32
C ARG A 32 -8.55 3.04 -11.14
N PRO A 33 -7.92 1.87 -11.32
CA PRO A 33 -7.86 0.85 -10.26
C PRO A 33 -7.29 1.38 -8.95
N SER A 34 -6.22 2.18 -8.99
CA SER A 34 -5.61 2.71 -7.77
C SER A 34 -6.59 3.59 -6.98
N TYR A 35 -7.35 4.42 -7.67
CA TYR A 35 -8.36 5.27 -7.03
C TYR A 35 -9.46 4.42 -6.41
N ARG A 36 -9.98 3.44 -7.16
CA ARG A 36 -11.08 2.59 -6.70
C ARG A 36 -10.71 1.80 -5.45
N VAL A 37 -9.53 1.21 -5.44
CA VAL A 37 -9.04 0.44 -4.29
C VAL A 37 -8.83 1.36 -3.09
N ALA A 38 -8.17 2.50 -3.29
CA ALA A 38 -7.92 3.45 -2.21
C ALA A 38 -9.22 4.01 -1.63
N ALA A 39 -10.19 4.35 -2.50
CA ALA A 39 -11.49 4.86 -2.07
C ALA A 39 -12.24 3.82 -1.23
N PHE A 40 -12.19 2.54 -1.62
CA PHE A 40 -12.78 1.47 -0.84
C PHE A 40 -12.12 1.35 0.54
N MET A 41 -10.80 1.35 0.60
CA MET A 41 -10.09 1.23 1.87
C MET A 41 -10.38 2.44 2.77
N GLN A 42 -10.46 3.64 2.19
CA GLN A 42 -10.84 4.84 2.95
C GLN A 42 -12.24 4.70 3.53
N LYS A 43 -13.19 4.18 2.74
CA LYS A 43 -14.56 3.92 3.22
C LYS A 43 -14.58 2.93 4.38
N MET A 44 -13.65 1.99 4.41
CA MET A 44 -13.51 1.01 5.49
C MET A 44 -12.78 1.59 6.72
N GLY A 45 -12.44 2.87 6.70
CA GLY A 45 -11.84 3.56 7.83
C GLY A 45 -10.31 3.69 7.78
N TYR A 46 -9.65 3.18 6.74
CA TYR A 46 -8.20 3.33 6.60
C TYR A 46 -7.86 4.77 6.23
N ARG A 47 -6.76 5.27 6.78
CA ARG A 47 -6.26 6.58 6.38
C ARG A 47 -5.42 6.41 5.11
N ILE A 48 -5.83 7.10 4.04
CA ILE A 48 -5.11 7.05 2.76
C ILE A 48 -4.16 8.24 2.67
N VAL A 49 -2.90 7.95 2.32
CA VAL A 49 -1.88 8.96 2.10
C VAL A 49 -1.42 8.87 0.65
N PRO A 50 -1.88 9.78 -0.23
CA PRO A 50 -1.50 9.73 -1.64
C PRO A 50 -0.03 10.08 -1.84
N VAL A 51 0.68 9.29 -2.64
CA VAL A 51 2.06 9.57 -3.05
C VAL A 51 2.14 9.52 -4.56
N THR A 52 2.29 10.67 -5.22
CA THR A 52 2.27 10.75 -6.67
C THR A 52 2.91 12.07 -7.12
N PRO A 53 3.45 12.13 -8.36
CA PRO A 53 4.14 13.34 -8.83
C PRO A 53 3.21 14.51 -9.17
N LYS A 54 1.89 14.31 -9.20
CA LYS A 54 0.93 15.34 -9.62
C LYS A 54 -0.18 15.55 -8.60
N GLY A 55 -0.81 16.73 -8.66
CA GLY A 55 -1.98 17.05 -7.86
C GLY A 55 -1.63 17.56 -6.48
N GLU A 56 -2.62 18.14 -5.81
CA GLU A 56 -2.48 18.67 -4.46
C GLU A 56 -3.27 17.85 -3.44
N THR A 57 -4.44 17.35 -3.85
CA THR A 57 -5.31 16.52 -3.02
C THR A 57 -5.91 15.39 -3.85
N ILE A 58 -6.04 14.22 -3.24
CA ILE A 58 -6.75 13.07 -3.81
C ILE A 58 -7.53 12.44 -2.67
N LEU A 59 -8.81 12.15 -2.90
CA LEU A 59 -9.71 11.59 -1.88
C LEU A 59 -9.75 12.48 -0.62
N GLY A 60 -9.61 13.79 -0.80
CA GLY A 60 -9.63 14.75 0.29
C GLY A 60 -8.35 14.82 1.12
N GLU A 61 -7.30 14.08 0.73
CA GLU A 61 -6.05 14.00 1.45
C GLU A 61 -4.92 14.72 0.72
N PRO A 62 -3.99 15.36 1.45
CA PRO A 62 -2.85 16.03 0.80
C PRO A 62 -1.93 15.02 0.14
N VAL A 63 -1.43 15.39 -1.04
CA VAL A 63 -0.53 14.55 -1.83
C VAL A 63 0.92 14.81 -1.42
N PHE A 64 1.68 13.74 -1.23
CA PHE A 64 3.13 13.80 -1.05
C PHE A 64 3.83 13.40 -2.34
N ARG A 65 4.97 14.01 -2.64
CA ARG A 65 5.74 13.70 -3.86
C ARG A 65 6.60 12.45 -3.70
N SER A 66 6.97 12.11 -2.47
CA SER A 66 7.74 10.91 -2.18
C SER A 66 7.36 10.37 -0.80
N LEU A 67 7.65 9.09 -0.57
CA LEU A 67 7.45 8.46 0.74
C LEU A 67 8.35 9.13 1.80
N ALA A 68 9.54 9.56 1.41
CA ALA A 68 10.50 10.19 2.32
C ALA A 68 9.97 11.48 2.94
N GLU A 69 9.03 12.16 2.27
CA GLU A 69 8.46 13.42 2.76
C GLU A 69 7.39 13.22 3.84
N ILE A 70 6.89 12.01 4.04
CA ILE A 70 5.80 11.75 4.99
C ILE A 70 6.34 11.86 6.42
N PRO A 71 5.81 12.81 7.23
CA PRO A 71 6.39 13.08 8.56
C PRO A 71 5.77 12.26 9.70
N PHE A 72 4.86 11.34 9.41
CA PHE A 72 4.16 10.53 10.41
C PHE A 72 4.28 9.05 10.06
N PRO A 73 4.02 8.15 11.03
CA PRO A 73 4.09 6.71 10.76
C PRO A 73 3.06 6.25 9.74
N VAL A 74 3.49 5.32 8.88
CA VAL A 74 2.65 4.65 7.89
C VAL A 74 2.78 3.16 8.14
N ASP A 75 1.66 2.45 8.11
CA ASP A 75 1.65 0.99 8.34
C ASP A 75 1.94 0.22 7.06
N VAL A 76 1.37 0.66 5.95
CA VAL A 76 1.44 -0.04 4.67
C VAL A 76 1.85 0.92 3.57
N VAL A 77 2.82 0.50 2.76
CA VAL A 77 3.12 1.15 1.49
C VAL A 77 2.52 0.28 0.39
N ASP A 78 1.47 0.77 -0.26
CA ASP A 78 0.73 0.07 -1.31
C ASP A 78 1.16 0.61 -2.68
N VAL A 79 1.67 -0.27 -3.55
CA VAL A 79 2.34 0.12 -4.78
C VAL A 79 1.48 -0.17 -6.01
N PHE A 80 1.09 0.91 -6.69
CA PHE A 80 0.42 0.88 -8.00
C PHE A 80 1.37 1.44 -9.06
N ARG A 81 2.52 0.81 -9.25
CA ARG A 81 3.50 1.19 -10.25
C ARG A 81 3.90 -0.06 -11.04
N ALA A 82 4.42 0.13 -12.26
CA ALA A 82 4.95 -0.98 -13.04
C ALA A 82 6.07 -1.70 -12.27
N PRO A 83 6.22 -3.02 -12.45
CA PRO A 83 7.23 -3.80 -11.70
C PRO A 83 8.64 -3.22 -11.73
N GLU A 84 9.07 -2.65 -12.86
CA GLU A 84 10.42 -2.08 -12.97
C GLU A 84 10.65 -0.90 -12.04
N HIS A 85 9.59 -0.28 -11.50
CA HIS A 85 9.70 0.84 -10.57
C HIS A 85 9.79 0.41 -9.10
N VAL A 86 9.56 -0.87 -8.80
CA VAL A 86 9.56 -1.35 -7.42
C VAL A 86 10.89 -1.13 -6.70
N PRO A 87 12.06 -1.37 -7.34
CA PRO A 87 13.32 -1.07 -6.66
C PRO A 87 13.46 0.40 -6.23
N ALA A 88 13.01 1.34 -7.06
CA ALA A 88 13.05 2.76 -6.70
C ALA A 88 12.08 3.08 -5.57
N VAL A 89 10.91 2.44 -5.55
CA VAL A 89 9.95 2.60 -4.43
C VAL A 89 10.58 2.07 -3.14
N LEU A 90 11.23 0.93 -3.18
CA LEU A 90 11.89 0.37 -1.99
C LEU A 90 13.01 1.28 -1.51
N ALA A 91 13.78 1.88 -2.42
CA ALA A 91 14.81 2.85 -2.03
C ALA A 91 14.18 4.04 -1.31
N ASP A 92 13.02 4.52 -1.76
CA ASP A 92 12.29 5.61 -1.14
C ASP A 92 11.75 5.19 0.25
N VAL A 93 11.28 3.96 0.38
CA VAL A 93 10.86 3.39 1.68
C VAL A 93 12.01 3.48 2.70
N LYS A 94 13.22 3.15 2.27
CA LYS A 94 14.39 3.19 3.14
C LYS A 94 14.76 4.61 3.59
N GLN A 95 14.25 5.62 2.92
CA GLN A 95 14.45 7.04 3.29
C GLN A 95 13.33 7.58 4.18
N MET A 96 12.29 6.79 4.44
CA MET A 96 11.17 7.25 5.28
C MET A 96 11.63 7.53 6.71
N GLN A 97 11.02 8.56 7.32
CA GLN A 97 11.32 8.92 8.71
C GLN A 97 10.90 7.83 9.69
N HIS A 98 9.85 7.07 9.32
CA HIS A 98 9.39 5.92 10.10
C HIS A 98 9.30 4.72 9.16
N ARG A 99 9.96 3.61 9.51
CA ARG A 99 9.90 2.41 8.69
C ARG A 99 8.48 1.82 8.75
N PRO A 100 7.82 1.58 7.60
CA PRO A 100 6.50 0.96 7.60
C PRO A 100 6.61 -0.52 7.99
N THR A 101 5.47 -1.14 8.30
CA THR A 101 5.43 -2.56 8.62
C THR A 101 5.30 -3.41 7.36
N TYR A 102 4.50 -2.94 6.39
CA TYR A 102 4.16 -3.72 5.19
C TYR A 102 4.58 -3.00 3.91
N LEU A 103 5.06 -3.80 2.96
CA LEU A 103 5.15 -3.40 1.56
C LEU A 103 4.14 -4.26 0.80
N TRP A 104 3.16 -3.61 0.18
CA TRP A 104 2.09 -4.28 -0.55
C TRP A 104 2.19 -3.97 -2.03
N LEU A 105 2.46 -5.00 -2.84
CA LEU A 105 2.53 -4.87 -4.29
C LEU A 105 1.22 -5.36 -4.88
N GLN A 106 0.50 -4.46 -5.54
CA GLN A 106 -0.83 -4.73 -6.09
C GLN A 106 -0.82 -5.80 -7.18
N GLU A 107 -2.01 -6.24 -7.59
CA GLU A 107 -2.14 -7.23 -8.68
C GLU A 107 -1.34 -6.81 -9.91
N GLY A 108 -0.58 -7.74 -10.45
CA GLY A 108 0.27 -7.48 -11.61
C GLY A 108 1.63 -6.87 -11.29
N VAL A 109 1.87 -6.51 -10.03
CA VAL A 109 3.15 -5.93 -9.62
C VAL A 109 3.97 -7.03 -8.96
N VAL A 110 4.92 -7.59 -9.71
CA VAL A 110 5.79 -8.68 -9.25
C VAL A 110 7.24 -8.29 -9.45
N HIS A 111 8.03 -8.37 -8.38
CA HIS A 111 9.46 -8.13 -8.44
C HIS A 111 10.13 -8.93 -7.32
N ASP A 112 10.60 -10.13 -7.64
CA ASP A 112 11.09 -11.07 -6.64
C ASP A 112 12.33 -10.57 -5.89
N GLU A 113 13.27 -9.95 -6.59
CA GLU A 113 14.48 -9.42 -5.95
C GLU A 113 14.16 -8.32 -4.95
N ALA A 114 13.31 -7.36 -5.34
CA ALA A 114 12.94 -6.27 -4.46
C ALA A 114 12.12 -6.77 -3.27
N ALA A 115 11.26 -7.77 -3.49
CA ALA A 115 10.50 -8.39 -2.41
C ALA A 115 11.41 -9.05 -1.38
N ALA A 116 12.43 -9.78 -1.84
CA ALA A 116 13.40 -10.41 -0.95
C ALA A 116 14.22 -9.36 -0.19
N GLU A 117 14.61 -8.28 -0.86
CA GLU A 117 15.34 -7.19 -0.24
C GLU A 117 14.48 -6.47 0.81
N ALA A 118 13.19 -6.28 0.52
CA ALA A 118 12.25 -5.68 1.46
C ALA A 118 12.08 -6.53 2.72
N GLU A 119 11.97 -7.85 2.56
CA GLU A 119 11.92 -8.76 3.72
C GLU A 119 13.20 -8.69 4.55
N ALA A 120 14.34 -8.66 3.89
CA ALA A 120 15.63 -8.55 4.58
C ALA A 120 15.75 -7.21 5.34
N TYR A 121 15.11 -6.17 4.83
CA TYR A 121 15.04 -4.86 5.50
C TYR A 121 14.09 -4.86 6.70
N GLY A 122 13.28 -5.89 6.87
CA GLY A 122 12.37 -6.04 8.00
C GLY A 122 10.90 -5.78 7.68
N LEU A 123 10.55 -5.67 6.40
CA LEU A 123 9.15 -5.47 6.00
C LEU A 123 8.44 -6.81 5.81
N LYS A 124 7.14 -6.81 6.09
CA LYS A 124 6.25 -7.90 5.68
C LYS A 124 5.80 -7.58 4.27
N VAL A 125 5.98 -8.52 3.34
CA VAL A 125 5.70 -8.28 1.92
C VAL A 125 4.50 -9.09 1.47
N VAL A 126 3.54 -8.37 0.84
CA VAL A 126 2.44 -8.99 0.11
C VAL A 126 2.64 -8.58 -1.35
N MET A 127 2.58 -9.54 -2.28
CA MET A 127 2.91 -9.32 -3.68
C MET A 127 1.86 -9.93 -4.59
N ASP A 128 1.49 -9.17 -5.64
CA ASP A 128 0.53 -9.61 -6.64
C ASP A 128 -0.85 -9.90 -6.05
N ARG A 129 -1.29 -9.04 -5.13
CA ARG A 129 -2.58 -9.14 -4.47
C ARG A 129 -3.25 -7.77 -4.44
N CYS A 130 -4.59 -7.74 -4.55
CA CYS A 130 -5.38 -6.52 -4.45
C CYS A 130 -5.84 -6.33 -3.00
N LEU A 131 -5.57 -5.16 -2.41
CA LEU A 131 -6.00 -4.84 -1.04
C LEU A 131 -7.50 -4.99 -0.86
N TRP A 132 -8.30 -4.52 -1.81
CA TRP A 132 -9.77 -4.63 -1.73
C TRP A 132 -10.21 -6.09 -1.73
N LYS A 133 -9.70 -6.89 -2.69
CA LYS A 133 -10.06 -8.31 -2.77
C LYS A 133 -9.63 -9.07 -1.52
N GLU A 134 -8.45 -8.78 -1.00
CA GLU A 134 -7.97 -9.45 0.22
C GLU A 134 -8.76 -9.01 1.44
N HIS A 135 -9.14 -7.74 1.53
CA HIS A 135 -9.99 -7.25 2.60
C HIS A 135 -11.34 -7.99 2.59
N ASP A 136 -11.96 -8.11 1.41
CA ASP A 136 -13.21 -8.86 1.28
C ASP A 136 -13.03 -10.32 1.64
N ARG A 137 -11.95 -10.94 1.18
CA ARG A 137 -11.67 -12.36 1.47
C ARG A 137 -11.56 -12.63 2.97
N VAL A 138 -10.76 -11.84 3.68
CA VAL A 138 -10.56 -12.08 5.12
C VAL A 138 -11.78 -11.73 5.95
N HIS A 139 -12.68 -10.89 5.43
CA HIS A 139 -13.95 -10.56 6.10
C HIS A 139 -15.12 -11.42 5.60
N GLY A 140 -14.85 -12.41 4.74
CA GLY A 140 -15.86 -13.33 4.23
C GLY A 140 -16.85 -12.70 3.25
N ARG A 141 -16.47 -11.58 2.59
CA ARG A 141 -17.32 -10.90 1.61
C ARG A 141 -16.92 -11.25 0.18
N ALA A 142 -17.90 -11.33 -0.72
CA ALA A 142 -17.62 -11.51 -2.13
C ALA A 142 -17.14 -10.20 -2.74
N HIS A 143 -16.15 -10.30 -3.64
CA HIS A 143 -15.66 -9.15 -4.40
C HIS A 143 -16.33 -9.15 -5.78
N HIS A 144 -16.87 -8.02 -6.17
CA HIS A 144 -17.53 -7.85 -7.46
C HIS A 144 -16.80 -6.87 -8.36
#